data_c980f9b71c7777302cecbff016fabfd1
#
_entry.id   c980f9b71c7777302cecbff016fabfd1
#
_cell.length_a   1.000
_cell.length_b   1.000
_cell.length_c   1.000
_cell.angle_alpha   90.00
_cell.angle_beta   90.00
_cell.angle_gamma   90.00
#
_symmetry.space_group_name_H-M   'P 1'
#
loop_
_entity.id
_entity.type
_entity.pdbx_description
1 polymer ?
#
loop_
_entity_poly.entity_id
_entity_poly.type
_entity_poly.pdbx_seq_one_letter_code
_entity_poly.pdbx_strand_id
1 'polypeptide(L)'
;MVFFNPSIRGNEVMLAKLQNIFQEPQYIDKDLVEDVEIELKQAHNTVNIYSDILTGTMDAFASIISNNVNTIMKRMTSLSIILMVPTLIASFYGMNVPIYMEDMPHGFVVIILLSILLSATAFFIFRKIKWF
;
A
#
# COMPACT_ATOMS: atom_id res chain seq x y z
N MET A 1 5.50 -15.51 -14.72
CA MET A 1 4.70 -15.09 -15.89
C MET A 1 5.58 -14.73 -17.10
N VAL A 2 6.68 -13.99 -16.94
CA VAL A 2 7.59 -13.59 -18.04
C VAL A 2 8.10 -14.76 -18.88
N PHE A 3 8.29 -15.94 -18.30
CA PHE A 3 8.79 -17.14 -19.01
C PHE A 3 7.68 -18.02 -19.61
N PHE A 4 6.47 -18.02 -19.05
CA PHE A 4 5.40 -18.92 -19.50
C PHE A 4 4.81 -18.50 -20.83
N ASN A 5 4.47 -17.21 -21.00
CA ASN A 5 3.91 -16.71 -22.27
C ASN A 5 4.81 -16.94 -23.49
N PRO A 6 6.13 -16.63 -23.45
CA PRO A 6 7.01 -16.94 -24.56
C PRO A 6 7.14 -18.44 -24.83
N SER A 7 7.14 -19.29 -23.78
CA SER A 7 7.25 -20.73 -23.92
C SER A 7 6.01 -21.34 -24.59
N ILE A 8 4.81 -20.93 -24.17
CA ILE A 8 3.56 -21.42 -24.78
C ILE A 8 3.49 -20.96 -26.24
N ARG A 9 3.81 -19.69 -26.51
CA ARG A 9 3.84 -19.17 -27.86
C ARG A 9 4.89 -19.88 -28.74
N GLY A 10 6.02 -20.26 -28.17
CA GLY A 10 7.02 -21.07 -28.84
C GLY A 10 6.48 -22.43 -29.24
N ASN A 11 5.70 -23.08 -28.37
CA ASN A 11 5.05 -24.36 -28.63
C ASN A 11 3.96 -24.23 -29.71
N GLU A 12 3.16 -23.16 -29.71
CA GLU A 12 2.18 -22.88 -30.76
C GLU A 12 2.86 -22.75 -32.15
N VAL A 13 3.95 -21.98 -32.21
CA VAL A 13 4.73 -21.83 -33.45
C VAL A 13 5.35 -23.15 -33.90
N MET A 14 5.83 -23.96 -32.98
CA MET A 14 6.37 -25.29 -33.27
C MET A 14 5.28 -26.20 -33.82
N LEU A 15 4.11 -26.24 -33.22
CA LEU A 15 2.97 -27.04 -33.67
C LEU A 15 2.55 -26.64 -35.10
N ALA A 16 2.43 -25.34 -35.37
CA ALA A 16 2.09 -24.83 -36.69
C ALA A 16 3.15 -25.20 -37.77
N LYS A 17 4.44 -25.22 -37.40
CA LYS A 17 5.51 -25.70 -38.30
C LYS A 17 5.41 -27.18 -38.57
N LEU A 18 5.14 -28.00 -37.56
CA LEU A 18 4.94 -29.44 -37.70
C LEU A 18 3.76 -29.77 -38.63
N GLN A 19 2.64 -29.08 -38.51
CA GLN A 19 1.50 -29.22 -39.42
C GLN A 19 1.86 -28.91 -40.86
N ASN A 20 2.69 -27.91 -41.08
CA ASN A 20 3.12 -27.52 -42.43
C ASN A 20 4.14 -28.51 -43.06
N ILE A 21 5.00 -29.12 -42.26
CA ILE A 21 6.01 -30.10 -42.73
C ILE A 21 5.37 -31.44 -43.05
N PHE A 22 4.43 -31.90 -42.22
CA PHE A 22 3.79 -33.21 -42.33
C PHE A 22 2.35 -33.07 -42.88
N GLN A 23 2.23 -32.59 -44.15
CA GLN A 23 0.91 -32.37 -44.77
C GLN A 23 0.15 -33.64 -45.13
N GLU A 24 0.84 -34.81 -45.21
CA GLU A 24 0.20 -36.06 -45.54
C GLU A 24 -0.54 -36.68 -44.32
N PRO A 25 -1.81 -37.10 -44.52
CA PRO A 25 -2.63 -37.70 -43.44
C PRO A 25 -2.04 -38.99 -42.82
N GLN A 26 -1.06 -39.58 -43.46
CA GLN A 26 -0.41 -40.82 -43.02
C GLN A 26 0.58 -40.60 -41.87
N TYR A 27 1.03 -39.34 -41.65
CA TYR A 27 2.06 -39.05 -40.64
C TYR A 27 1.55 -38.30 -39.41
N ILE A 28 0.38 -37.68 -39.50
CA ILE A 28 -0.20 -36.92 -38.41
C ILE A 28 -1.69 -37.23 -38.24
N ASP A 29 -2.05 -37.62 -37.05
CA ASP A 29 -3.45 -37.72 -36.62
C ASP A 29 -4.01 -36.30 -36.42
N LYS A 30 -4.98 -35.92 -37.26
CA LYS A 30 -5.58 -34.60 -37.25
C LYS A 30 -6.33 -34.29 -35.95
N ASP A 31 -7.00 -35.29 -35.39
CA ASP A 31 -7.78 -35.15 -34.17
C ASP A 31 -6.83 -34.87 -32.97
N LEU A 32 -5.69 -35.56 -32.95
CA LEU A 32 -4.66 -35.29 -31.93
C LEU A 32 -4.04 -33.90 -32.05
N VAL A 33 -3.85 -33.40 -33.25
CA VAL A 33 -3.32 -32.04 -33.48
C VAL A 33 -4.30 -31.00 -33.05
N GLU A 34 -5.62 -31.19 -33.32
CA GLU A 34 -6.68 -30.27 -32.88
C GLU A 34 -6.77 -30.23 -31.35
N ASP A 35 -6.69 -31.38 -30.70
CA ASP A 35 -6.69 -31.51 -29.24
C ASP A 35 -5.48 -30.69 -28.64
N VAL A 36 -4.29 -30.87 -29.18
CA VAL A 36 -3.10 -30.17 -28.72
C VAL A 36 -3.22 -28.63 -28.95
N GLU A 37 -3.83 -28.22 -30.05
CA GLU A 37 -4.06 -26.80 -30.32
C GLU A 37 -5.04 -26.19 -29.30
N ILE A 38 -6.10 -26.92 -28.97
CA ILE A 38 -7.09 -26.53 -27.94
C ILE A 38 -6.41 -26.40 -26.57
N GLU A 39 -5.62 -27.40 -26.18
CA GLU A 39 -4.88 -27.38 -24.92
C GLU A 39 -3.87 -26.22 -24.83
N LEU A 40 -3.14 -25.92 -25.90
CA LEU A 40 -2.23 -24.78 -25.94
C LEU A 40 -2.97 -23.45 -25.82
N LYS A 41 -4.11 -23.28 -26.50
CA LYS A 41 -4.95 -22.09 -26.35
C LYS A 41 -5.50 -21.94 -24.93
N GLN A 42 -5.93 -23.06 -24.33
CA GLN A 42 -6.41 -23.08 -22.94
C GLN A 42 -5.28 -22.72 -21.96
N ALA A 43 -4.09 -23.28 -22.15
CA ALA A 43 -2.92 -22.94 -21.34
C ALA A 43 -2.56 -21.46 -21.46
N HIS A 44 -2.56 -20.91 -22.68
CA HIS A 44 -2.31 -19.49 -22.91
C HIS A 44 -3.33 -18.59 -22.21
N ASN A 45 -4.62 -18.89 -22.35
CA ASN A 45 -5.69 -18.15 -21.68
C ASN A 45 -5.55 -18.24 -20.16
N THR A 46 -5.24 -19.42 -19.64
CA THR A 46 -5.05 -19.63 -18.19
C THR A 46 -3.89 -18.78 -17.65
N VAL A 47 -2.76 -18.75 -18.35
CA VAL A 47 -1.61 -17.92 -17.95
C VAL A 47 -1.95 -16.44 -18.00
N ASN A 48 -2.70 -15.97 -18.99
CA ASN A 48 -3.13 -14.58 -19.07
C ASN A 48 -4.06 -14.21 -17.90
N ILE A 49 -5.08 -15.05 -17.61
CA ILE A 49 -5.98 -14.84 -16.49
C ILE A 49 -5.21 -14.79 -15.16
N TYR A 50 -4.27 -15.70 -14.92
CA TYR A 50 -3.46 -15.64 -13.70
C TYR A 50 -2.53 -14.42 -13.66
N SER A 51 -2.05 -13.95 -14.81
CA SER A 51 -1.27 -12.71 -14.87
C SER A 51 -2.09 -11.50 -14.45
N ASP A 52 -3.34 -11.42 -14.93
CA ASP A 52 -4.25 -10.33 -14.59
C ASP A 52 -4.66 -10.37 -13.10
N ILE A 53 -4.96 -11.57 -12.58
CA ILE A 53 -5.26 -11.78 -11.16
C ILE A 53 -4.05 -11.37 -10.31
N LEU A 54 -2.85 -11.76 -10.69
CA LEU A 54 -1.63 -11.44 -9.95
C LEU A 54 -1.39 -9.92 -9.92
N THR A 55 -1.54 -9.26 -11.07
CA THR A 55 -1.41 -7.80 -11.18
C THR A 55 -2.45 -7.10 -10.32
N GLY A 56 -3.72 -7.47 -10.45
CA GLY A 56 -4.79 -6.90 -9.62
C GLY A 56 -4.59 -7.14 -8.13
N THR A 57 -4.05 -8.30 -7.76
CA THR A 57 -3.72 -8.61 -6.36
C THR A 57 -2.57 -7.74 -5.85
N MET A 58 -1.53 -7.53 -6.63
CA MET A 58 -0.42 -6.64 -6.28
C MET A 58 -0.89 -5.20 -6.10
N ASP A 59 -1.75 -4.71 -6.99
CA ASP A 59 -2.32 -3.36 -6.90
C ASP A 59 -3.21 -3.20 -5.65
N ALA A 60 -4.01 -4.22 -5.34
CA ALA A 60 -4.81 -4.24 -4.13
C ALA A 60 -3.93 -4.21 -2.87
N PHE A 61 -2.87 -5.01 -2.80
CA PHE A 61 -1.93 -4.97 -1.68
C PHE A 61 -1.20 -3.64 -1.58
N ALA A 62 -0.75 -3.06 -2.68
CA ALA A 62 -0.13 -1.73 -2.68
C ALA A 62 -1.07 -0.66 -2.12
N SER A 63 -2.34 -0.71 -2.50
CA SER A 63 -3.38 0.19 -1.99
C SER A 63 -3.61 0.01 -0.48
N ILE A 64 -3.72 -1.24 0.00
CA ILE A 64 -3.90 -1.55 1.43
C ILE A 64 -2.68 -1.07 2.24
N ILE A 65 -1.47 -1.34 1.77
CA ILE A 65 -0.24 -0.90 2.43
C ILE A 65 -0.19 0.62 2.49
N SER A 66 -0.45 1.32 1.38
CA SER A 66 -0.49 2.78 1.32
C SER A 66 -1.50 3.37 2.32
N ASN A 67 -2.69 2.78 2.40
CA ASN A 67 -3.73 3.23 3.34
C ASN A 67 -3.32 2.99 4.81
N ASN A 68 -2.71 1.84 5.11
CA ASN A 68 -2.22 1.53 6.44
C ASN A 68 -1.09 2.48 6.87
N VAL A 69 -0.12 2.73 5.97
CA VAL A 69 0.96 3.69 6.21
C VAL A 69 0.39 5.08 6.46
N ASN A 70 -0.57 5.52 5.66
CA ASN A 70 -1.23 6.83 5.83
C ASN A 70 -1.93 6.94 7.20
N THR A 71 -2.58 5.86 7.63
CA THR A 71 -3.25 5.80 8.94
C THR A 71 -2.23 5.88 10.09
N ILE A 72 -1.13 5.14 10.00
CA ILE A 72 -0.04 5.19 10.99
C ILE A 72 0.58 6.59 11.03
N MET A 73 0.88 7.18 9.88
CA MET A 73 1.44 8.53 9.78
C MET A 73 0.53 9.58 10.41
N LYS A 74 -0.79 9.50 10.15
CA LYS A 74 -1.77 10.39 10.79
C LYS A 74 -1.73 10.27 12.32
N ARG A 75 -1.73 9.07 12.86
CA ARG A 75 -1.67 8.82 14.31
C ARG A 75 -0.37 9.34 14.92
N MET A 76 0.77 9.07 14.28
CA MET A 76 2.07 9.56 14.74
C MET A 76 2.16 11.08 14.72
N THR A 77 1.70 11.72 13.65
CA THR A 77 1.66 13.17 13.53
C THR A 77 0.76 13.80 14.61
N SER A 78 -0.43 13.22 14.81
CA SER A 78 -1.36 13.70 15.85
C SER A 78 -0.73 13.62 17.25
N LEU A 79 -0.11 12.48 17.57
CA LEU A 79 0.57 12.29 18.85
C LEU A 79 1.71 13.29 19.03
N SER A 80 2.52 13.49 18.00
CA SER A 80 3.62 14.47 18.03
C SER A 80 3.11 15.89 18.28
N ILE A 81 2.03 16.32 17.64
CA ILE A 81 1.45 17.65 17.83
C ILE A 81 0.91 17.81 19.26
N ILE A 82 0.21 16.79 19.79
CA ILE A 82 -0.33 16.83 21.15
C ILE A 82 0.80 16.97 22.19
N LEU A 83 1.95 16.30 21.98
CA LEU A 83 3.09 16.42 22.88
C LEU A 83 3.90 17.71 22.67
N MET A 84 3.90 18.25 21.44
CA MET A 84 4.62 19.48 21.12
C MET A 84 4.02 20.73 21.81
N VAL A 85 2.70 20.77 21.97
CA VAL A 85 2.02 21.92 22.59
C VAL A 85 2.52 22.21 24.01
N PRO A 86 2.48 21.27 24.96
CA PRO A 86 3.01 21.50 26.30
C PRO A 86 4.50 21.77 26.33
N THR A 87 5.27 21.09 25.44
CA THR A 87 6.71 21.28 25.36
C THR A 87 7.06 22.70 24.93
N LEU A 88 6.32 23.27 23.99
CA LEU A 88 6.51 24.65 23.51
C LEU A 88 6.23 25.65 24.65
N ILE A 89 5.16 25.46 25.41
CA ILE A 89 4.84 26.32 26.54
C ILE A 89 5.93 26.24 27.61
N ALA A 90 6.34 25.02 27.98
CA ALA A 90 7.40 24.80 28.96
C ALA A 90 8.73 25.40 28.50
N SER A 91 9.04 25.36 27.20
CA SER A 91 10.24 25.96 26.62
C SER A 91 10.26 27.48 26.74
N PHE A 92 9.15 28.16 26.47
CA PHE A 92 9.07 29.59 26.64
C PHE A 92 9.23 30.03 28.08
N TYR A 93 8.60 29.32 29.03
CA TYR A 93 8.71 29.60 30.47
C TYR A 93 10.04 29.13 31.09
N GLY A 94 10.83 28.30 30.40
CA GLY A 94 12.18 27.93 30.80
C GLY A 94 13.27 28.88 30.34
N MET A 95 12.92 29.97 29.66
CA MET A 95 13.88 30.99 29.21
C MET A 95 14.26 31.93 30.36
N ASN A 96 15.55 32.30 30.48
CA ASN A 96 16.04 33.28 31.43
C ASN A 96 15.72 34.75 31.00
N VAL A 97 14.47 35.03 30.72
CA VAL A 97 13.97 36.34 30.30
C VAL A 97 12.81 36.69 31.24
N PRO A 98 12.70 37.92 31.72
CA PRO A 98 11.57 38.32 32.58
C PRO A 98 10.25 38.10 31.85
N ILE A 99 9.44 37.18 32.37
CA ILE A 99 8.18 36.78 31.77
C ILE A 99 7.03 37.23 32.67
N TYR A 100 5.93 37.64 32.08
CA TYR A 100 4.71 37.96 32.79
C TYR A 100 4.26 36.74 33.63
N MET A 101 4.07 36.88 34.93
CA MET A 101 3.73 35.85 35.92
C MET A 101 4.92 35.18 36.65
N GLU A 102 6.15 35.61 36.45
CA GLU A 102 7.31 35.07 37.17
C GLU A 102 7.19 35.24 38.70
N ASP A 103 6.68 36.40 39.16
CA ASP A 103 6.49 36.74 40.59
C ASP A 103 5.21 36.18 41.21
N MET A 104 4.35 35.49 40.47
CA MET A 104 3.11 34.93 41.01
C MET A 104 3.35 33.61 41.75
N PRO A 105 2.90 33.52 43.06
CA PRO A 105 3.13 32.31 43.87
C PRO A 105 2.50 31.05 43.29
N HIS A 106 1.57 31.15 42.37
CA HIS A 106 0.88 30.01 41.72
C HIS A 106 1.12 29.96 40.18
N GLY A 107 2.03 30.78 39.67
CA GLY A 107 2.31 30.88 38.21
C GLY A 107 2.63 29.54 37.56
N PHE A 108 3.43 28.71 38.24
CA PHE A 108 3.78 27.35 37.77
C PHE A 108 2.56 26.44 37.60
N VAL A 109 1.63 26.44 38.58
CA VAL A 109 0.42 25.62 38.53
C VAL A 109 -0.50 26.07 37.38
N VAL A 110 -0.63 27.36 37.19
CA VAL A 110 -1.43 27.96 36.08
C VAL A 110 -0.90 27.53 34.71
N ILE A 111 0.43 27.57 34.53
CA ILE A 111 1.06 27.16 33.27
C ILE A 111 0.85 25.67 32.97
N ILE A 112 0.99 24.81 33.99
CA ILE A 112 0.74 23.38 33.85
C ILE A 112 -0.73 23.12 33.48
N LEU A 113 -1.67 23.74 34.16
CA LEU A 113 -3.10 23.59 33.86
C LEU A 113 -3.44 24.07 32.44
N LEU A 114 -2.88 25.20 32.02
CA LEU A 114 -3.04 25.72 30.66
C LEU A 114 -2.48 24.74 29.62
N SER A 115 -1.30 24.19 29.85
CA SER A 115 -0.67 23.22 28.97
C SER A 115 -1.50 21.94 28.81
N ILE A 116 -2.04 21.43 29.92
CA ILE A 116 -2.91 20.25 29.92
C ILE A 116 -4.22 20.54 29.19
N LEU A 117 -4.83 21.72 29.42
CA LEU A 117 -6.06 22.14 28.75
C LEU A 117 -5.87 22.24 27.24
N LEU A 118 -4.78 22.84 26.77
CA LEU A 118 -4.48 22.96 25.35
C LEU A 118 -4.20 21.60 24.70
N SER A 119 -3.46 20.71 25.37
CA SER A 119 -3.23 19.35 24.90
C SER A 119 -4.52 18.54 24.79
N ALA A 120 -5.39 18.63 25.80
CA ALA A 120 -6.69 17.99 25.80
C ALA A 120 -7.58 18.51 24.65
N THR A 121 -7.58 19.83 24.44
CA THR A 121 -8.31 20.46 23.33
C THR A 121 -7.81 19.94 21.99
N ALA A 122 -6.49 19.90 21.76
CA ALA A 122 -5.89 19.35 20.56
C ALA A 122 -6.29 17.86 20.35
N PHE A 123 -6.24 17.06 21.42
CA PHE A 123 -6.69 15.66 21.37
C PHE A 123 -8.15 15.52 20.95
N PHE A 124 -9.07 16.31 21.53
CA PHE A 124 -10.48 16.27 21.15
C PHE A 124 -10.72 16.71 19.70
N ILE A 125 -9.96 17.72 19.23
CA ILE A 125 -10.03 18.16 17.82
C ILE A 125 -9.62 17.03 16.88
N PHE A 126 -8.47 16.38 17.10
CA PHE A 126 -8.00 15.28 16.26
C PHE A 126 -8.94 14.08 16.29
N ARG A 127 -9.52 13.77 17.45
CA ARG A 127 -10.56 12.73 17.57
C ARG A 127 -11.81 13.07 16.75
N LYS A 128 -12.26 14.34 16.76
CA LYS A 128 -13.44 14.79 15.99
C LYS A 128 -13.20 14.71 14.48
N ILE A 129 -11.98 14.99 14.03
CA ILE A 129 -11.56 14.94 12.60
C ILE A 129 -11.26 13.49 12.15
N LYS A 130 -11.40 12.48 13.03
CA LYS A 130 -11.12 11.06 12.74
C LYS A 130 -9.67 10.82 12.28
N TRP A 131 -8.71 11.49 12.91
CA TRP A 131 -7.29 11.23 12.70
C TRP A 131 -6.75 10.08 13.57
N PHE A 132 -7.52 9.71 14.56
CA PHE A 132 -7.32 8.52 15.40
C PHE A 132 -8.25 7.40 15.01
#